data_8b8b0c3eae7023b97e0d136c4fb3aaa3
#
_entry.id   8b8b0c3eae7023b97e0d136c4fb3aaa3
#
_cell.length_a   1.000
_cell.length_b   1.000
_cell.length_c   1.000
_cell.angle_alpha   90.00
_cell.angle_beta   90.00
_cell.angle_gamma   90.00
#
_symmetry.space_group_name_H-M   'P 1'
#
loop_
_entity.id
_entity.type
_entity.pdbx_description
1 polymer ?
#
loop_
_entity_poly.entity_id
_entity_poly.type
_entity_poly.pdbx_seq_one_letter_code
_entity_poly.pdbx_strand_id
1 'polypeptide(L)'
;MKIVAPAGNMERFYSAVNAGADEIYMGLKGFGARRNAENFTLEEFKQALDYAHERGTRIFLTLNTLMKNVEIEFLYQNFKALYEHGLDAVIVQDLGYFRFLKENFPDIDYHGSTQMTVANHVEANYLKSIGFKRVVLPREMSFEEIKKIRENTDIELEIFVSGALCICYSGNCYMSSFIGGRSGNRGMCAQPCRKFYTSSEGEKGYLLSPKDQLMSFEEIKKLKEIGINSIKIEGRMKEKTYVHEAVTYFKNLIDGIKVEERVSSIFNRGYSKGYFYENRENIMNKNYPANMGKPIGIISGKELLLEENVMLGDGIIYLSKDYETLGGDYINRIEKKNKREKFKTAQKGEKIILINAPKGVKYVFKNYDKNVNDDIESKLKNSGKKKEISLEFIGKEGELPILKACVVNNRGEKISAEIKGENPVEKAAKRGAEKENIIEKLSETGETVFKVKDCNVYIDNNIFLPLSVLKQMRRDVLENLRIKLVK
;
A
#
# COMPACT_ATOMS: atom_id res chain seq x y z
N MET A 1 0.03 -9.49 11.69
CA MET A 1 0.36 -8.08 11.42
C MET A 1 -0.17 -7.71 10.04
N LYS A 2 -0.92 -6.61 9.90
CA LYS A 2 -1.59 -6.17 8.66
C LYS A 2 -0.79 -5.09 7.94
N ILE A 3 -1.00 -4.95 6.63
CA ILE A 3 -0.39 -3.90 5.81
C ILE A 3 -1.42 -2.83 5.49
N VAL A 4 -1.12 -1.58 5.90
CA VAL A 4 -1.93 -0.39 5.59
C VAL A 4 -1.24 0.39 4.46
N ALA A 5 -1.80 0.28 3.26
CA ALA A 5 -1.24 0.87 2.04
C ALA A 5 -1.86 2.25 1.72
N PRO A 6 -1.11 3.15 1.06
CA PRO A 6 -1.62 4.43 0.61
C PRO A 6 -2.35 4.33 -0.72
N ALA A 7 -3.43 5.12 -0.90
CA ALA A 7 -3.96 5.41 -2.22
C ALA A 7 -4.27 6.91 -2.36
N GLY A 8 -3.73 7.53 -3.40
CA GLY A 8 -3.96 8.93 -3.70
C GLY A 8 -4.91 9.15 -4.88
N ASN A 9 -5.20 8.11 -5.66
CA ASN A 9 -6.17 8.03 -6.75
C ASN A 9 -6.53 6.57 -7.04
N MET A 10 -7.45 6.33 -8.00
CA MET A 10 -7.93 4.97 -8.34
C MET A 10 -6.81 4.06 -8.87
N GLU A 11 -5.85 4.56 -9.64
CA GLU A 11 -4.76 3.76 -10.18
C GLU A 11 -3.86 3.19 -9.06
N ARG A 12 -3.50 4.03 -8.09
CA ARG A 12 -2.72 3.65 -6.91
C ARG A 12 -3.53 2.73 -5.99
N PHE A 13 -4.84 2.93 -5.92
CA PHE A 13 -5.76 2.08 -5.18
C PHE A 13 -5.77 0.65 -5.74
N TYR A 14 -5.99 0.48 -7.04
CA TYR A 14 -5.93 -0.85 -7.67
C TYR A 14 -4.57 -1.51 -7.49
N SER A 15 -3.50 -0.72 -7.58
CA SER A 15 -2.14 -1.19 -7.35
C SER A 15 -1.96 -1.75 -5.93
N ALA A 16 -2.46 -1.06 -4.90
CA ALA A 16 -2.38 -1.50 -3.51
C ALA A 16 -3.17 -2.79 -3.25
N VAL A 17 -4.42 -2.87 -3.76
CA VAL A 17 -5.26 -4.07 -3.61
C VAL A 17 -4.61 -5.27 -4.29
N ASN A 18 -4.15 -5.10 -5.54
CA ASN A 18 -3.57 -6.17 -6.34
C ASN A 18 -2.23 -6.66 -5.80
N ALA A 19 -1.45 -5.79 -5.15
CA ALA A 19 -0.24 -6.17 -4.41
C ALA A 19 -0.54 -6.95 -3.11
N GLY A 20 -1.79 -6.98 -2.67
CA GLY A 20 -2.25 -7.75 -1.51
C GLY A 20 -2.29 -6.98 -0.21
N ALA A 21 -2.47 -5.65 -0.24
CA ALA A 21 -2.73 -4.86 0.96
C ALA A 21 -3.95 -5.39 1.73
N ASP A 22 -3.86 -5.39 3.06
CA ASP A 22 -4.98 -5.76 3.93
C ASP A 22 -5.93 -4.59 4.14
N GLU A 23 -5.37 -3.40 4.23
CA GLU A 23 -6.03 -2.15 4.57
C GLU A 23 -5.49 -1.02 3.68
N ILE A 24 -6.35 -0.09 3.27
CA ILE A 24 -5.96 1.06 2.43
C ILE A 24 -6.50 2.35 3.03
N TYR A 25 -5.64 3.36 3.18
CA TYR A 25 -6.08 4.68 3.61
C TYR A 25 -6.13 5.68 2.44
N MET A 26 -7.26 6.37 2.35
CA MET A 26 -7.62 7.26 1.24
C MET A 26 -8.21 8.57 1.78
N GLY A 27 -8.27 9.60 0.94
CA GLY A 27 -8.86 10.89 1.29
C GLY A 27 -9.87 11.37 0.25
N LEU A 28 -10.88 12.10 0.70
CA LEU A 28 -11.80 12.82 -0.16
C LEU A 28 -11.15 14.09 -0.72
N LYS A 29 -11.56 14.49 -1.92
CA LYS A 29 -11.16 15.78 -2.54
C LYS A 29 -11.50 16.95 -1.61
N GLY A 30 -10.54 17.86 -1.42
CA GLY A 30 -10.69 19.05 -0.58
C GLY A 30 -10.36 18.85 0.92
N PHE A 31 -10.16 17.62 1.41
CA PHE A 31 -9.95 17.35 2.83
C PHE A 31 -8.71 16.50 3.13
N GLY A 32 -8.30 16.52 4.42
CA GLY A 32 -7.21 15.72 4.97
C GLY A 32 -5.82 16.32 4.81
N ALA A 33 -4.84 15.66 5.43
CA ALA A 33 -3.45 16.12 5.54
C ALA A 33 -2.62 16.01 4.25
N ARG A 34 -3.23 15.68 3.12
CA ARG A 34 -2.59 15.59 1.78
C ARG A 34 -3.51 16.20 0.71
N ARG A 35 -3.83 17.50 0.84
CA ARG A 35 -4.69 18.22 -0.13
C ARG A 35 -4.11 18.23 -1.55
N ASN A 36 -2.78 18.17 -1.68
CA ASN A 36 -2.10 18.14 -2.98
C ASN A 36 -2.12 16.77 -3.67
N ALA A 37 -2.59 15.69 -3.01
CA ALA A 37 -2.91 14.45 -3.69
C ALA A 37 -4.18 14.65 -4.52
N GLU A 38 -4.36 13.89 -5.59
CA GLU A 38 -5.57 13.93 -6.43
C GLU A 38 -6.82 13.68 -5.61
N ASN A 39 -6.73 12.74 -4.63
CA ASN A 39 -7.82 12.29 -3.77
C ASN A 39 -9.05 11.79 -4.56
N PHE A 40 -10.05 11.31 -3.88
CA PHE A 40 -11.20 10.63 -4.46
C PHE A 40 -12.45 11.53 -4.40
N THR A 41 -13.24 11.52 -5.45
CA THR A 41 -14.64 11.97 -5.37
C THR A 41 -15.44 10.98 -4.51
N LEU A 42 -16.65 11.36 -4.11
CA LEU A 42 -17.52 10.46 -3.34
C LEU A 42 -17.83 9.17 -4.13
N GLU A 43 -18.09 9.29 -5.43
CA GLU A 43 -18.41 8.14 -6.29
C GLU A 43 -17.20 7.23 -6.52
N GLU A 44 -16.01 7.81 -6.77
CA GLU A 44 -14.78 7.01 -6.86
C GLU A 44 -14.48 6.28 -5.55
N PHE A 45 -14.79 6.91 -4.40
CA PHE A 45 -14.60 6.28 -3.09
C PHE A 45 -15.55 5.10 -2.89
N LYS A 46 -16.83 5.22 -3.26
CA LYS A 46 -17.80 4.11 -3.23
C LYS A 46 -17.38 2.96 -4.13
N GLN A 47 -16.97 3.25 -5.37
CA GLN A 47 -16.44 2.23 -6.29
C GLN A 47 -15.21 1.51 -5.71
N ALA A 48 -14.34 2.25 -5.00
CA ALA A 48 -13.20 1.67 -4.33
C ALA A 48 -13.60 0.75 -3.16
N LEU A 49 -14.65 1.13 -2.38
CA LEU A 49 -15.21 0.28 -1.32
C LEU A 49 -15.69 -1.06 -1.88
N ASP A 50 -16.51 -1.02 -2.92
CA ASP A 50 -17.06 -2.23 -3.56
C ASP A 50 -15.91 -3.15 -4.03
N TYR A 51 -14.97 -2.60 -4.78
CA TYR A 51 -13.82 -3.35 -5.30
C TYR A 51 -12.95 -3.96 -4.21
N ALA A 52 -12.71 -3.20 -3.13
CA ALA A 52 -11.89 -3.65 -2.00
C ALA A 52 -12.59 -4.75 -1.19
N HIS A 53 -13.88 -4.59 -0.90
CA HIS A 53 -14.67 -5.55 -0.14
C HIS A 53 -14.78 -6.90 -0.84
N GLU A 54 -15.00 -6.90 -2.17
CA GLU A 54 -14.95 -8.11 -2.99
C GLU A 54 -13.65 -8.90 -2.81
N ARG A 55 -12.54 -8.21 -2.51
CA ARG A 55 -11.18 -8.78 -2.39
C ARG A 55 -10.67 -8.91 -0.96
N GLY A 56 -11.53 -8.61 0.03
CA GLY A 56 -11.17 -8.71 1.45
C GLY A 56 -10.14 -7.67 1.90
N THR A 57 -10.18 -6.47 1.33
CA THR A 57 -9.38 -5.32 1.74
C THR A 57 -10.28 -4.29 2.43
N ARG A 58 -9.86 -3.75 3.57
CA ARG A 58 -10.58 -2.70 4.30
C ARG A 58 -10.15 -1.31 3.83
N ILE A 59 -11.08 -0.34 3.86
CA ILE A 59 -10.80 1.04 3.48
C ILE A 59 -11.00 2.00 4.64
N PHE A 60 -10.02 2.88 4.85
CA PHE A 60 -10.00 3.88 5.89
C PHE A 60 -10.05 5.29 5.30
N LEU A 61 -11.08 6.06 5.67
CA LEU A 61 -11.18 7.47 5.30
C LEU A 61 -10.25 8.31 6.18
N THR A 62 -9.45 9.18 5.57
CA THR A 62 -8.60 10.12 6.32
C THR A 62 -9.31 11.46 6.55
N LEU A 63 -9.68 11.74 7.80
CA LEU A 63 -10.16 13.03 8.30
C LEU A 63 -9.18 13.55 9.37
N ASN A 64 -7.90 13.44 9.08
CA ASN A 64 -6.78 13.60 9.99
C ASN A 64 -6.21 15.03 10.03
N THR A 65 -7.09 16.01 10.11
CA THR A 65 -6.76 17.43 10.30
C THR A 65 -7.70 18.03 11.35
N LEU A 66 -7.30 19.13 11.98
CA LEU A 66 -8.22 19.92 12.81
C LEU A 66 -9.31 20.53 11.93
N MET A 67 -10.54 20.52 12.40
CA MET A 67 -11.72 20.96 11.65
C MET A 67 -12.11 22.39 11.99
N LYS A 68 -12.62 23.13 11.00
CA LYS A 68 -13.30 24.39 11.19
C LYS A 68 -14.80 24.14 11.23
N ASN A 69 -15.54 24.91 12.01
CA ASN A 69 -17.00 24.75 12.15
C ASN A 69 -17.72 24.73 10.77
N VAL A 70 -17.29 25.58 9.84
CA VAL A 70 -17.86 25.63 8.48
C VAL A 70 -17.61 24.38 7.62
N GLU A 71 -16.71 23.49 8.03
CA GLU A 71 -16.38 22.25 7.33
C GLU A 71 -17.22 21.07 7.83
N ILE A 72 -17.79 21.17 9.02
CA ILE A 72 -18.45 20.05 9.73
C ILE A 72 -19.65 19.53 8.94
N GLU A 73 -20.56 20.42 8.52
CA GLU A 73 -21.79 20.02 7.82
C GLU A 73 -21.49 19.32 6.48
N PHE A 74 -20.60 19.90 5.68
CA PHE A 74 -20.19 19.29 4.42
C PHE A 74 -19.55 17.91 4.61
N LEU A 75 -18.67 17.79 5.60
CA LEU A 75 -18.02 16.54 5.94
C LEU A 75 -19.00 15.50 6.47
N TYR A 76 -20.00 15.93 7.25
CA TYR A 76 -21.03 15.04 7.77
C TYR A 76 -21.81 14.34 6.67
N GLN A 77 -22.29 15.08 5.66
CA GLN A 77 -23.06 14.50 4.57
C GLN A 77 -22.24 13.49 3.73
N ASN A 78 -20.99 13.82 3.42
CA ASN A 78 -20.09 12.92 2.71
C ASN A 78 -19.73 11.69 3.55
N PHE A 79 -19.48 11.89 4.84
CA PHE A 79 -19.18 10.79 5.77
C PHE A 79 -20.37 9.84 5.92
N LYS A 80 -21.58 10.38 6.10
CA LYS A 80 -22.82 9.61 6.18
C LYS A 80 -22.99 8.73 4.94
N ALA A 81 -22.83 9.29 3.74
CA ALA A 81 -22.95 8.54 2.48
C ALA A 81 -21.93 7.41 2.37
N LEU A 82 -20.71 7.58 2.88
CA LEU A 82 -19.69 6.52 2.91
C LEU A 82 -19.94 5.49 4.01
N TYR A 83 -20.41 5.93 5.17
CA TYR A 83 -20.81 5.04 6.27
C TYR A 83 -21.93 4.10 5.84
N GLU A 84 -22.99 4.63 5.21
CA GLU A 84 -24.11 3.86 4.67
C GLU A 84 -23.67 2.92 3.55
N HIS A 85 -22.61 3.25 2.83
CA HIS A 85 -22.00 2.40 1.78
C HIS A 85 -21.00 1.35 2.33
N GLY A 86 -20.77 1.32 3.65
CA GLY A 86 -19.97 0.28 4.30
C GLY A 86 -18.53 0.67 4.58
N LEU A 87 -18.21 1.96 4.78
CA LEU A 87 -16.88 2.41 5.20
C LEU A 87 -16.40 1.64 6.45
N ASP A 88 -15.19 1.12 6.41
CA ASP A 88 -14.66 0.24 7.47
C ASP A 88 -14.11 1.01 8.69
N ALA A 89 -13.43 2.13 8.46
CA ALA A 89 -12.86 2.94 9.55
C ALA A 89 -12.57 4.38 9.11
N VAL A 90 -12.37 5.25 10.09
CA VAL A 90 -11.96 6.63 9.88
C VAL A 90 -10.72 6.97 10.72
N ILE A 91 -9.75 7.64 10.10
CA ILE A 91 -8.54 8.13 10.77
C ILE A 91 -8.74 9.60 11.09
N VAL A 92 -8.81 9.95 12.38
CA VAL A 92 -9.12 11.31 12.86
C VAL A 92 -8.00 11.90 13.69
N GLN A 93 -7.93 13.24 13.73
CA GLN A 93 -7.05 14.01 14.61
C GLN A 93 -7.86 14.84 15.60
N ASP A 94 -8.94 15.45 15.15
CA ASP A 94 -9.75 16.38 15.93
C ASP A 94 -10.66 15.64 16.92
N LEU A 95 -10.45 15.82 18.21
CA LEU A 95 -11.25 15.15 19.27
C LEU A 95 -12.70 15.65 19.32
N GLY A 96 -12.94 16.93 18.99
CA GLY A 96 -14.30 17.47 18.94
C GLY A 96 -15.09 16.84 17.79
N TYR A 97 -14.45 16.74 16.61
CA TYR A 97 -15.06 16.10 15.46
C TYR A 97 -15.20 14.56 15.66
N PHE A 98 -14.21 13.92 16.29
CA PHE A 98 -14.33 12.52 16.70
C PHE A 98 -15.56 12.29 17.58
N ARG A 99 -15.76 13.13 18.61
CA ARG A 99 -16.92 13.00 19.51
C ARG A 99 -18.23 13.13 18.71
N PHE A 100 -18.33 14.14 17.86
CA PHE A 100 -19.48 14.36 16.99
C PHE A 100 -19.77 13.13 16.08
N LEU A 101 -18.74 12.57 15.45
CA LEU A 101 -18.90 11.37 14.64
C LEU A 101 -19.29 10.15 15.46
N LYS A 102 -18.69 9.95 16.63
CA LYS A 102 -18.96 8.80 17.50
C LYS A 102 -20.39 8.79 18.05
N GLU A 103 -20.94 9.96 18.33
CA GLU A 103 -22.34 10.10 18.75
C GLU A 103 -23.33 9.77 17.63
N ASN A 104 -22.99 10.05 16.37
CA ASN A 104 -23.86 9.82 15.22
C ASN A 104 -23.62 8.47 14.50
N PHE A 105 -22.40 7.92 14.58
CA PHE A 105 -21.98 6.69 13.89
C PHE A 105 -21.17 5.79 14.84
N PRO A 106 -21.82 5.17 15.85
CA PRO A 106 -21.12 4.45 16.93
C PRO A 106 -20.42 3.17 16.46
N ASP A 107 -20.86 2.57 15.36
CA ASP A 107 -20.46 1.21 14.94
C ASP A 107 -19.23 1.16 14.01
N ILE A 108 -18.71 2.34 13.59
CA ILE A 108 -17.50 2.40 12.76
C ILE A 108 -16.24 2.40 13.64
N ASP A 109 -15.15 1.81 13.12
CA ASP A 109 -13.85 1.86 13.81
C ASP A 109 -13.21 3.25 13.69
N TYR A 110 -12.78 3.80 14.83
CA TYR A 110 -12.05 5.08 14.91
C TYR A 110 -10.58 4.83 15.15
N HIS A 111 -9.72 5.39 14.29
CA HIS A 111 -8.27 5.31 14.42
C HIS A 111 -7.68 6.68 14.71
N GLY A 112 -6.86 6.77 15.75
CA GLY A 112 -6.12 7.99 16.10
C GLY A 112 -5.00 8.22 15.08
N SER A 113 -5.02 9.40 14.45
CA SER A 113 -3.98 9.77 13.48
C SER A 113 -2.62 9.95 14.17
N THR A 114 -1.52 9.70 13.42
CA THR A 114 -0.17 10.08 13.82
C THR A 114 -0.06 11.59 14.17
N GLN A 115 -0.94 12.42 13.62
CA GLN A 115 -0.99 13.85 13.93
C GLN A 115 -1.54 14.18 15.33
N MET A 116 -2.08 13.20 16.06
CA MET A 116 -2.41 13.32 17.48
C MET A 116 -1.18 13.23 18.40
N THR A 117 -0.03 12.80 17.86
CA THR A 117 1.26 12.70 18.55
C THR A 117 1.22 11.82 19.80
N VAL A 118 0.51 10.70 19.71
CA VAL A 118 0.40 9.73 20.83
C VAL A 118 1.73 8.99 20.99
N ALA A 119 2.52 9.40 21.98
CA ALA A 119 3.89 8.94 22.17
C ALA A 119 4.13 8.14 23.46
N ASN A 120 3.07 7.83 24.21
CA ASN A 120 3.14 7.02 25.43
C ASN A 120 1.86 6.20 25.64
N HIS A 121 1.94 5.22 26.54
CA HIS A 121 0.82 4.33 26.82
C HIS A 121 -0.34 5.02 27.58
N VAL A 122 -0.09 6.09 28.31
CA VAL A 122 -1.16 6.83 29.02
C VAL A 122 -2.09 7.48 28.01
N GLU A 123 -1.53 8.17 27.00
CA GLU A 123 -2.29 8.76 25.90
C GLU A 123 -3.02 7.68 25.07
N ALA A 124 -2.33 6.56 24.75
CA ALA A 124 -2.92 5.45 24.02
C ALA A 124 -4.13 4.84 24.79
N ASN A 125 -4.00 4.63 26.08
CA ASN A 125 -5.07 4.12 26.95
C ASN A 125 -6.21 5.13 27.11
N TYR A 126 -5.92 6.44 27.17
CA TYR A 126 -6.94 7.46 27.15
C TYR A 126 -7.77 7.41 25.86
N LEU A 127 -7.13 7.35 24.69
CA LEU A 127 -7.86 7.22 23.42
C LEU A 127 -8.70 5.95 23.37
N LYS A 128 -8.19 4.82 23.87
CA LYS A 128 -8.97 3.60 24.01
C LYS A 128 -10.22 3.81 24.88
N SER A 129 -10.08 4.46 26.03
CA SER A 129 -11.18 4.68 26.98
C SER A 129 -12.33 5.52 26.40
N ILE A 130 -12.04 6.42 25.46
CA ILE A 130 -13.06 7.23 24.78
C ILE A 130 -13.58 6.58 23.48
N GLY A 131 -13.05 5.41 23.08
CA GLY A 131 -13.61 4.59 22.01
C GLY A 131 -12.80 4.49 20.72
N PHE A 132 -11.51 4.86 20.74
CA PHE A 132 -10.63 4.56 19.63
C PHE A 132 -10.27 3.06 19.61
N LYS A 133 -10.23 2.48 18.41
CA LYS A 133 -9.85 1.10 18.17
C LYS A 133 -8.35 0.93 17.95
N ARG A 134 -7.72 1.91 17.29
CA ARG A 134 -6.32 1.88 16.89
C ARG A 134 -5.67 3.25 17.03
N VAL A 135 -4.36 3.26 17.26
CA VAL A 135 -3.53 4.47 17.25
C VAL A 135 -2.36 4.31 16.29
N VAL A 136 -2.17 5.31 15.42
CA VAL A 136 -1.01 5.41 14.55
C VAL A 136 0.08 6.17 15.29
N LEU A 137 1.13 5.48 15.72
CA LEU A 137 2.21 6.08 16.48
C LEU A 137 3.02 7.09 15.65
N PRO A 138 3.63 8.10 16.30
CA PRO A 138 4.53 9.04 15.65
C PRO A 138 5.77 8.33 15.06
N ARG A 139 6.38 8.95 14.05
CA ARG A 139 7.56 8.37 13.36
C ARG A 139 8.87 8.60 14.08
N GLU A 140 8.88 9.52 15.02
CA GLU A 140 10.02 9.93 15.81
C GLU A 140 10.32 9.02 17.01
N MET A 141 9.63 7.89 17.13
CA MET A 141 9.77 6.94 18.24
C MET A 141 10.83 5.87 17.94
N SER A 142 11.59 5.51 18.99
CA SER A 142 12.51 4.38 18.99
C SER A 142 11.76 3.05 19.22
N PHE A 143 12.43 1.94 18.89
CA PHE A 143 11.88 0.60 19.12
C PHE A 143 11.56 0.34 20.60
N GLU A 144 12.42 0.79 21.51
CA GLU A 144 12.22 0.61 22.95
C GLU A 144 11.02 1.39 23.48
N GLU A 145 10.79 2.61 22.97
CA GLU A 145 9.59 3.39 23.28
C GLU A 145 8.32 2.70 22.77
N ILE A 146 8.34 2.21 21.53
CA ILE A 146 7.24 1.46 20.93
C ILE A 146 6.93 0.20 21.73
N LYS A 147 7.95 -0.57 22.11
CA LYS A 147 7.84 -1.77 22.94
C LYS A 147 7.21 -1.45 24.30
N LYS A 148 7.68 -0.40 24.97
CA LYS A 148 7.12 0.06 26.24
C LYS A 148 5.65 0.44 26.14
N ILE A 149 5.21 1.07 25.03
CA ILE A 149 3.78 1.33 24.80
C ILE A 149 3.04 0.01 24.67
N ARG A 150 3.54 -0.92 23.83
CA ARG A 150 2.85 -2.20 23.60
C ARG A 150 2.67 -3.03 24.87
N GLU A 151 3.66 -3.04 25.74
CA GLU A 151 3.61 -3.76 27.02
C GLU A 151 2.56 -3.20 28.00
N ASN A 152 2.15 -1.93 27.85
CA ASN A 152 1.27 -1.22 28.76
C ASN A 152 -0.09 -0.82 28.17
N THR A 153 -0.43 -1.30 26.98
CA THR A 153 -1.74 -1.07 26.35
C THR A 153 -2.14 -2.26 25.47
N ASP A 154 -3.43 -2.49 25.32
CA ASP A 154 -4.00 -3.49 24.41
C ASP A 154 -4.73 -2.86 23.20
N ILE A 155 -4.73 -1.52 23.09
CA ILE A 155 -5.22 -0.85 21.87
C ILE A 155 -4.40 -1.29 20.65
N GLU A 156 -5.01 -1.36 19.47
CA GLU A 156 -4.26 -1.66 18.25
C GLU A 156 -3.24 -0.55 17.96
N LEU A 157 -2.00 -0.95 17.67
CA LEU A 157 -0.91 -0.06 17.30
C LEU A 157 -0.55 -0.21 15.84
N GLU A 158 -0.38 0.93 15.15
CA GLU A 158 0.02 1.03 13.76
C GLU A 158 1.29 1.87 13.64
N ILE A 159 2.29 1.38 12.90
CA ILE A 159 3.63 1.98 12.82
C ILE A 159 4.02 2.20 11.36
N PHE A 160 4.56 3.39 11.05
CA PHE A 160 5.14 3.63 9.73
C PHE A 160 6.44 2.86 9.55
N VAL A 161 6.58 2.19 8.39
CA VAL A 161 7.75 1.39 8.03
C VAL A 161 8.44 1.84 6.75
N SER A 162 7.79 2.70 5.96
CA SER A 162 8.30 3.19 4.68
C SER A 162 7.78 4.59 4.36
N GLY A 163 8.60 5.35 3.64
CA GLY A 163 8.26 6.63 3.04
C GLY A 163 8.78 7.85 3.79
N ALA A 164 8.27 9.01 3.44
CA ALA A 164 8.81 10.30 3.87
C ALA A 164 8.82 10.48 5.38
N LEU A 165 10.01 10.73 5.95
CA LEU A 165 10.13 11.25 7.32
C LEU A 165 9.86 12.76 7.37
N CYS A 166 9.37 13.22 8.52
CA CYS A 166 9.25 14.63 8.85
C CYS A 166 10.41 15.05 9.78
N ILE A 167 10.90 16.29 9.62
CA ILE A 167 11.93 16.85 10.52
C ILE A 167 11.35 17.20 11.90
N CYS A 168 10.04 17.49 11.93
CA CYS A 168 9.34 17.93 13.13
C CYS A 168 8.51 16.78 13.72
N TYR A 169 8.12 16.94 14.98
CA TYR A 169 7.16 16.06 15.62
C TYR A 169 5.87 15.95 14.80
N SER A 170 5.35 14.75 14.70
CA SER A 170 4.12 14.43 13.95
C SER A 170 2.97 15.30 14.44
N GLY A 171 2.27 15.99 13.51
CA GLY A 171 1.15 16.86 13.85
C GLY A 171 1.50 18.26 14.39
N ASN A 172 2.75 18.55 14.72
CA ASN A 172 3.17 19.77 15.40
C ASN A 172 4.13 20.67 14.59
N CYS A 173 4.16 20.50 13.26
CA CYS A 173 5.00 21.32 12.40
C CYS A 173 4.31 22.63 12.02
N TYR A 174 4.85 23.76 12.47
CA TYR A 174 4.39 25.11 12.13
C TYR A 174 5.31 25.85 11.15
N MET A 175 6.37 25.20 10.67
CA MET A 175 7.39 25.81 9.82
C MET A 175 6.82 26.48 8.56
N SER A 176 5.89 25.78 7.87
CA SER A 176 5.20 26.35 6.69
C SER A 176 4.31 27.53 7.03
N SER A 177 3.75 27.58 8.24
CA SER A 177 2.90 28.70 8.70
C SER A 177 3.74 29.93 8.96
N PHE A 178 4.88 29.80 9.62
CA PHE A 178 5.81 30.92 9.88
C PHE A 178 6.44 31.50 8.63
N ILE A 179 6.87 30.65 7.68
CA ILE A 179 7.59 31.08 6.49
C ILE A 179 6.66 31.60 5.38
N GLY A 180 5.43 31.04 5.25
CA GLY A 180 4.58 31.33 4.10
C GLY A 180 3.08 31.29 4.37
N GLY A 181 2.64 31.38 5.64
CA GLY A 181 1.21 31.41 6.01
C GLY A 181 0.44 30.11 5.68
N ARG A 182 1.14 29.00 5.41
CA ARG A 182 0.55 27.71 5.03
C ARG A 182 0.51 26.74 6.21
N SER A 183 -0.66 26.19 6.54
CA SER A 183 -0.76 25.17 7.57
C SER A 183 -0.34 23.80 7.06
N GLY A 184 0.87 23.35 7.44
CA GLY A 184 1.34 21.99 7.15
C GLY A 184 0.45 20.91 7.74
N ASN A 185 -0.10 21.15 8.94
CA ASN A 185 -0.99 20.23 9.65
C ASN A 185 -2.40 20.15 9.02
N ARG A 186 -2.73 21.06 8.11
CA ARG A 186 -3.96 21.05 7.32
C ARG A 186 -3.72 20.73 5.83
N GLY A 187 -2.65 20.00 5.54
CA GLY A 187 -2.35 19.47 4.21
C GLY A 187 -1.70 20.44 3.23
N MET A 188 -1.29 21.63 3.68
CA MET A 188 -0.68 22.68 2.84
C MET A 188 0.82 22.86 3.08
N CYS A 189 1.51 21.80 3.51
CA CYS A 189 2.95 21.85 3.75
C CYS A 189 3.70 22.24 2.47
N ALA A 190 4.49 23.34 2.53
CA ALA A 190 5.34 23.81 1.45
C ALA A 190 6.72 23.15 1.43
N GLN A 191 6.97 22.18 2.33
CA GLN A 191 8.26 21.50 2.52
C GLN A 191 9.46 22.45 2.71
N PRO A 192 9.37 23.45 3.59
CA PRO A 192 10.49 24.38 3.82
C PRO A 192 11.75 23.65 4.30
N CYS A 193 11.60 22.57 5.09
CA CYS A 193 12.72 21.74 5.53
C CYS A 193 13.55 21.13 4.37
N ARG A 194 13.00 21.08 3.14
CA ARG A 194 13.68 20.55 1.95
C ARG A 194 14.27 21.66 1.06
N LYS A 195 14.45 22.86 1.59
CA LYS A 195 15.16 23.95 0.93
C LYS A 195 16.63 23.93 1.29
N PHE A 196 17.42 24.61 0.47
CA PHE A 196 18.84 24.83 0.72
C PHE A 196 19.01 25.90 1.79
N TYR A 197 19.83 25.63 2.79
CA TYR A 197 20.12 26.52 3.92
C TYR A 197 21.63 26.73 4.09
N THR A 198 21.97 27.82 4.75
CA THR A 198 23.29 28.08 5.29
C THR A 198 23.14 28.22 6.81
N SER A 199 23.89 27.42 7.58
CA SER A 199 23.94 27.55 9.05
C SER A 199 24.71 28.80 9.50
N SER A 200 24.56 29.15 10.76
CA SER A 200 25.37 30.23 11.39
C SER A 200 26.87 29.94 11.36
N GLU A 201 27.26 28.67 11.29
CA GLU A 201 28.63 28.20 11.24
C GLU A 201 29.16 28.11 9.80
N GLY A 202 28.37 28.50 8.80
CA GLY A 202 28.74 28.49 7.38
C GLY A 202 28.55 27.16 6.66
N GLU A 203 28.00 26.12 7.31
CA GLU A 203 27.65 24.88 6.63
C GLU A 203 26.49 25.13 5.65
N LYS A 204 26.60 24.63 4.41
CA LYS A 204 25.61 24.80 3.33
C LYS A 204 25.09 23.47 2.89
N GLY A 205 23.75 23.42 2.59
CA GLY A 205 23.12 22.21 2.07
C GLY A 205 21.62 22.13 2.40
N TYR A 206 21.05 20.97 2.15
CA TYR A 206 19.69 20.64 2.55
C TYR A 206 19.67 20.15 4.01
N LEU A 207 20.13 21.02 4.92
CA LEU A 207 20.48 20.69 6.30
C LEU A 207 19.33 20.08 7.12
N LEU A 208 18.08 20.42 6.76
CA LEU A 208 16.87 19.98 7.44
C LEU A 208 16.09 18.91 6.64
N SER A 209 16.67 18.38 5.54
CA SER A 209 15.98 17.44 4.66
C SER A 209 16.18 16.00 5.12
N PRO A 210 15.17 15.34 5.76
CA PRO A 210 15.35 13.96 6.18
C PRO A 210 15.32 13.00 4.98
N LYS A 211 16.06 11.91 5.08
CA LYS A 211 15.93 10.72 4.24
C LYS A 211 14.54 10.11 4.40
N ASP A 212 14.13 9.25 3.49
CA ASP A 212 12.95 8.44 3.69
C ASP A 212 13.23 7.26 4.64
N GLN A 213 12.20 6.79 5.30
CA GLN A 213 12.26 5.58 6.10
C GLN A 213 12.07 4.35 5.21
N LEU A 214 12.86 3.30 5.44
CA LEU A 214 12.64 1.98 4.86
C LEU A 214 13.17 0.92 5.84
N MET A 215 12.24 0.22 6.48
CA MET A 215 12.56 -0.90 7.35
C MET A 215 12.87 -2.15 6.53
N SER A 216 13.69 -3.03 7.09
CA SER A 216 14.08 -4.30 6.50
C SER A 216 13.49 -5.47 7.29
N PHE A 217 13.91 -6.67 6.95
CA PHE A 217 13.44 -7.90 7.57
C PHE A 217 13.60 -7.89 9.10
N GLU A 218 14.73 -7.41 9.60
CA GLU A 218 15.03 -7.44 11.04
C GLU A 218 14.10 -6.53 11.85
N GLU A 219 13.81 -5.32 11.34
CA GLU A 219 12.89 -4.39 12.00
C GLU A 219 11.45 -4.94 11.98
N ILE A 220 11.01 -5.48 10.84
CA ILE A 220 9.67 -6.08 10.71
C ILE A 220 9.50 -7.29 11.62
N LYS A 221 10.55 -8.14 11.75
CA LYS A 221 10.56 -9.25 12.68
C LYS A 221 10.40 -8.79 14.13
N LYS A 222 11.18 -7.80 14.57
CA LYS A 222 11.06 -7.23 15.92
C LYS A 222 9.67 -6.67 16.20
N LEU A 223 9.07 -5.92 15.26
CA LEU A 223 7.72 -5.39 15.41
C LEU A 223 6.66 -6.49 15.52
N LYS A 224 6.83 -7.58 14.77
CA LYS A 224 5.94 -8.76 14.83
C LYS A 224 6.06 -9.49 16.17
N GLU A 225 7.26 -9.65 16.68
CA GLU A 225 7.55 -10.31 17.95
C GLU A 225 6.92 -9.61 19.16
N ILE A 226 6.91 -8.28 19.18
CA ILE A 226 6.25 -7.51 20.24
C ILE A 226 4.73 -7.35 20.03
N GLY A 227 4.15 -7.92 18.96
CA GLY A 227 2.71 -7.92 18.74
C GLY A 227 2.14 -6.62 18.17
N ILE A 228 2.86 -5.91 17.28
CA ILE A 228 2.31 -4.78 16.54
C ILE A 228 1.22 -5.26 15.58
N ASN A 229 0.07 -4.58 15.58
CA ASN A 229 -1.12 -5.00 14.84
C ASN A 229 -0.99 -4.71 13.33
N SER A 230 -0.44 -3.53 12.96
CA SER A 230 -0.32 -3.13 11.56
C SER A 230 0.89 -2.25 11.28
N ILE A 231 1.38 -2.35 10.05
CA ILE A 231 2.43 -1.49 9.50
C ILE A 231 1.88 -0.62 8.40
N LYS A 232 2.34 0.62 8.36
CA LYS A 232 1.85 1.64 7.42
C LYS A 232 2.91 2.08 6.44
N ILE A 233 2.54 2.09 5.17
CA ILE A 233 3.36 2.60 4.08
C ILE A 233 2.93 4.05 3.79
N GLU A 234 3.85 5.02 3.84
CA GLU A 234 3.59 6.38 3.36
C GLU A 234 3.83 6.44 1.86
N GLY A 235 2.90 7.07 1.13
CA GLY A 235 3.07 7.13 -0.32
C GLY A 235 1.86 7.61 -1.11
N ARG A 236 0.88 8.35 -0.54
CA ARG A 236 -0.31 8.83 -1.28
C ARG A 236 0.04 9.65 -2.54
N MET A 237 1.21 10.27 -2.58
CA MET A 237 1.71 11.05 -3.72
C MET A 237 2.77 10.30 -4.56
N LYS A 238 3.05 9.03 -4.24
CA LYS A 238 3.99 8.19 -5.00
C LYS A 238 3.26 7.50 -6.15
N GLU A 239 4.03 7.04 -7.14
CA GLU A 239 3.51 6.31 -8.31
C GLU A 239 2.94 4.94 -7.93
N LYS A 240 2.06 4.39 -8.78
CA LYS A 240 1.46 3.06 -8.59
C LYS A 240 2.49 1.95 -8.45
N THR A 241 3.60 2.04 -9.17
CA THR A 241 4.70 1.07 -9.11
C THR A 241 5.38 1.05 -7.74
N TYR A 242 5.55 2.24 -7.12
CA TYR A 242 6.04 2.34 -5.75
C TYR A 242 5.09 1.67 -4.75
N VAL A 243 3.80 1.94 -4.87
CA VAL A 243 2.79 1.36 -3.97
C VAL A 243 2.78 -0.17 -4.09
N HIS A 244 2.78 -0.70 -5.32
CA HIS A 244 2.83 -2.13 -5.58
C HIS A 244 4.05 -2.79 -4.96
N GLU A 245 5.23 -2.27 -5.26
CA GLU A 245 6.49 -2.87 -4.79
C GLU A 245 6.63 -2.80 -3.28
N ALA A 246 6.26 -1.65 -2.67
CA ALA A 246 6.32 -1.50 -1.22
C ALA A 246 5.38 -2.48 -0.50
N VAL A 247 4.13 -2.64 -0.98
CA VAL A 247 3.19 -3.61 -0.41
C VAL A 247 3.72 -5.03 -0.58
N THR A 248 4.19 -5.40 -1.78
CA THR A 248 4.74 -6.73 -2.08
C THR A 248 5.98 -7.03 -1.21
N TYR A 249 6.88 -6.05 -1.08
CA TYR A 249 8.07 -6.18 -0.23
C TYR A 249 7.70 -6.47 1.21
N PHE A 250 6.88 -5.62 1.83
CA PHE A 250 6.50 -5.80 3.23
C PHE A 250 5.64 -7.04 3.48
N LYS A 251 4.83 -7.46 2.51
CA LYS A 251 4.08 -8.72 2.61
C LYS A 251 5.01 -9.92 2.74
N ASN A 252 6.01 -10.01 1.88
CA ASN A 252 7.02 -11.07 1.98
C ASN A 252 7.74 -11.06 3.34
N LEU A 253 8.12 -9.85 3.84
CA LEU A 253 8.79 -9.74 5.14
C LEU A 253 7.91 -10.20 6.30
N ILE A 254 6.61 -9.87 6.29
CA ILE A 254 5.64 -10.33 7.29
C ILE A 254 5.48 -11.85 7.25
N ASP A 255 5.48 -12.45 6.05
CA ASP A 255 5.37 -13.88 5.83
C ASP A 255 6.68 -14.63 6.17
N GLY A 256 7.73 -13.90 6.58
CA GLY A 256 9.03 -14.48 6.98
C GLY A 256 9.96 -14.73 5.79
N ILE A 257 9.62 -14.23 4.61
CA ILE A 257 10.40 -14.41 3.38
C ILE A 257 11.33 -13.21 3.19
N LYS A 258 12.63 -13.46 3.24
CA LYS A 258 13.64 -12.44 2.96
C LYS A 258 13.82 -12.29 1.46
N VAL A 259 13.44 -11.12 0.94
CA VAL A 259 13.51 -10.77 -0.50
C VAL A 259 14.44 -9.58 -0.71
N GLU A 260 14.92 -9.42 -1.95
CA GLU A 260 15.68 -8.25 -2.35
C GLU A 260 14.81 -6.98 -2.29
N GLU A 261 15.39 -5.91 -1.80
CA GLU A 261 14.73 -4.61 -1.70
C GLU A 261 14.82 -3.88 -3.06
N ARG A 262 13.66 -3.63 -3.70
CA ARG A 262 13.56 -2.95 -4.99
C ARG A 262 12.84 -1.59 -4.93
N VAL A 263 12.28 -1.22 -3.78
CA VAL A 263 11.57 0.06 -3.58
C VAL A 263 12.48 1.24 -3.90
N SER A 264 13.77 1.14 -3.52
CA SER A 264 14.80 2.16 -3.79
C SER A 264 15.15 2.32 -5.27
N SER A 265 14.82 1.36 -6.13
CA SER A 265 14.98 1.46 -7.58
C SER A 265 13.86 2.28 -8.25
N ILE A 266 12.74 2.49 -7.54
CA ILE A 266 11.59 3.25 -8.03
C ILE A 266 11.65 4.69 -7.50
N PHE A 267 11.96 4.84 -6.22
CA PHE A 267 12.09 6.16 -5.59
C PHE A 267 13.16 6.11 -4.51
N ASN A 268 14.13 7.04 -4.58
CA ASN A 268 15.21 7.12 -3.62
C ASN A 268 15.70 8.56 -3.45
N ARG A 269 15.59 9.11 -2.24
CA ARG A 269 16.25 10.35 -1.80
C ARG A 269 17.11 10.11 -0.56
N GLY A 270 17.70 8.93 -0.49
CA GLY A 270 18.34 8.37 0.68
C GLY A 270 17.32 7.68 1.58
N TYR A 271 17.73 6.53 2.11
CA TYR A 271 16.96 5.76 3.06
C TYR A 271 17.69 5.64 4.39
N SER A 272 16.89 5.55 5.47
CA SER A 272 17.35 5.29 6.83
C SER A 272 16.32 4.44 7.57
N LYS A 273 16.67 3.98 8.76
CA LYS A 273 15.69 3.34 9.68
C LYS A 273 14.87 4.38 10.47
N GLY A 274 15.00 5.65 10.14
CA GLY A 274 14.39 6.75 10.88
C GLY A 274 14.90 6.79 12.31
N TYR A 275 13.96 6.92 13.24
CA TYR A 275 14.25 6.97 14.67
C TYR A 275 14.17 5.59 15.36
N PHE A 276 14.00 4.51 14.60
CA PHE A 276 13.78 3.16 15.15
C PHE A 276 14.90 2.68 16.08
N TYR A 277 16.13 3.05 15.77
CA TYR A 277 17.29 2.85 16.66
C TYR A 277 17.67 4.15 17.35
N GLU A 278 18.23 4.08 18.56
CA GLU A 278 18.62 5.25 19.35
C GLU A 278 19.70 6.10 18.67
N ASN A 279 20.57 5.47 17.87
CA ASN A 279 21.55 6.18 17.07
C ASN A 279 20.84 6.91 15.92
N ARG A 280 20.73 8.24 16.07
CA ARG A 280 20.08 9.15 15.11
C ARG A 280 21.04 9.72 14.07
N GLU A 281 22.25 9.20 13.99
CA GLU A 281 23.21 9.62 12.99
C GLU A 281 22.68 9.29 11.58
N ASN A 282 22.98 10.17 10.62
CA ASN A 282 22.71 9.93 9.22
C ASN A 282 21.23 9.92 8.78
N ILE A 283 20.31 10.54 9.54
CA ILE A 283 18.89 10.69 9.15
C ILE A 283 18.74 11.74 8.03
N MET A 284 19.61 12.76 7.96
CA MET A 284 19.50 13.84 6.99
C MET A 284 20.18 13.51 5.66
N ASN A 285 19.58 13.92 4.55
CA ASN A 285 20.23 13.99 3.24
C ASN A 285 20.57 15.45 2.93
N LYS A 286 21.78 15.87 3.28
CA LYS A 286 22.26 17.24 3.09
C LYS A 286 22.54 17.59 1.63
N ASN A 287 22.70 16.58 0.78
CA ASN A 287 23.16 16.75 -0.60
C ASN A 287 22.01 16.95 -1.58
N TYR A 288 20.88 16.20 -1.41
CA TYR A 288 19.81 16.20 -2.40
C TYR A 288 18.42 15.93 -1.76
N PRO A 289 17.40 16.77 -2.01
CA PRO A 289 16.10 16.68 -1.31
C PRO A 289 15.05 15.88 -2.04
N ALA A 290 15.29 15.49 -3.31
CA ALA A 290 14.32 14.85 -4.19
C ALA A 290 14.71 13.40 -4.57
N ASN A 291 14.00 12.80 -5.51
CA ASN A 291 14.35 11.49 -6.05
C ASN A 291 15.63 11.56 -6.88
N MET A 292 16.74 11.07 -6.34
CA MET A 292 17.99 10.95 -7.10
C MET A 292 18.19 9.52 -7.65
N GLY A 293 17.44 8.53 -7.15
CA GLY A 293 17.63 7.14 -7.53
C GLY A 293 18.83 6.46 -6.87
N LYS A 294 19.27 5.35 -7.46
CA LYS A 294 20.48 4.61 -7.02
C LYS A 294 21.74 5.18 -7.70
N PRO A 295 22.85 5.33 -7.00
CA PRO A 295 24.13 5.69 -7.62
C PRO A 295 24.54 4.57 -8.59
N ILE A 296 24.90 4.93 -9.82
CA ILE A 296 25.39 3.98 -10.81
C ILE A 296 26.85 4.17 -11.18
N GLY A 297 27.48 5.19 -10.62
CA GLY A 297 28.91 5.38 -10.71
C GLY A 297 29.35 6.85 -10.79
N ILE A 298 30.67 7.00 -10.85
CA ILE A 298 31.37 8.29 -11.01
C ILE A 298 31.89 8.38 -12.43
N ILE A 299 31.56 9.48 -13.10
CA ILE A 299 31.99 9.71 -14.48
C ILE A 299 33.38 10.35 -14.52
N SER A 300 34.22 9.92 -15.47
CA SER A 300 35.50 10.52 -15.82
C SER A 300 35.50 10.85 -17.31
N GLY A 301 35.42 12.14 -17.64
CA GLY A 301 35.16 12.58 -19.02
C GLY A 301 33.80 12.10 -19.50
N LYS A 302 33.75 11.15 -20.42
CA LYS A 302 32.52 10.49 -20.90
C LYS A 302 32.41 9.02 -20.47
N GLU A 303 33.44 8.49 -19.80
CA GLU A 303 33.46 7.10 -19.34
C GLU A 303 32.85 6.99 -17.93
N LEU A 304 31.90 6.11 -17.75
CA LEU A 304 31.27 5.74 -16.49
C LEU A 304 31.65 4.31 -16.15
N LEU A 305 32.30 4.11 -15.00
CA LEU A 305 32.48 2.80 -14.39
C LEU A 305 31.20 2.47 -13.61
N LEU A 306 30.53 1.39 -14.01
CA LEU A 306 29.25 1.01 -13.43
C LEU A 306 29.42 0.38 -12.04
N GLU A 307 28.68 0.91 -11.08
CA GLU A 307 28.49 0.34 -9.75
C GLU A 307 27.21 -0.47 -9.63
N GLU A 308 26.31 -0.36 -10.63
CA GLU A 308 25.04 -1.07 -10.75
C GLU A 308 24.81 -1.47 -12.21
N ASN A 309 23.95 -2.48 -12.42
CA ASN A 309 23.53 -2.89 -13.76
C ASN A 309 22.67 -1.81 -14.41
N VAL A 310 22.82 -1.61 -15.71
CA VAL A 310 21.98 -0.69 -16.49
C VAL A 310 21.48 -1.34 -17.76
N MET A 311 20.33 -0.85 -18.25
CA MET A 311 19.77 -1.30 -19.52
C MET A 311 19.23 -0.12 -20.36
N LEU A 312 18.95 -0.38 -21.63
CA LEU A 312 18.28 0.61 -22.49
C LEU A 312 16.91 0.97 -21.90
N GLY A 313 16.63 2.25 -21.84
CA GLY A 313 15.41 2.81 -21.28
C GLY A 313 15.47 3.10 -19.77
N ASP A 314 16.57 2.80 -19.07
CA ASP A 314 16.80 3.31 -17.72
C ASP A 314 16.90 4.84 -17.76
N GLY A 315 16.23 5.52 -16.81
CA GLY A 315 16.35 6.96 -16.63
C GLY A 315 17.52 7.29 -15.69
N ILE A 316 18.31 8.26 -16.09
CA ILE A 316 19.48 8.70 -15.31
C ILE A 316 19.43 10.20 -15.04
N ILE A 317 20.03 10.61 -13.92
CA ILE A 317 20.24 12.00 -13.54
C ILE A 317 21.72 12.27 -13.39
N TYR A 318 22.15 13.42 -13.89
CA TYR A 318 23.52 13.91 -13.82
C TYR A 318 23.66 14.96 -12.73
N LEU A 319 24.58 14.75 -11.81
CA LEU A 319 24.85 15.67 -10.72
C LEU A 319 26.31 16.17 -10.76
N SER A 320 26.49 17.45 -10.41
CA SER A 320 27.79 18.05 -10.21
C SER A 320 28.50 17.47 -8.96
N LYS A 321 29.73 17.89 -8.70
CA LYS A 321 30.44 17.57 -7.44
C LYS A 321 29.72 18.08 -6.19
N ASP A 322 28.92 19.14 -6.33
CA ASP A 322 28.13 19.74 -5.26
C ASP A 322 26.67 19.27 -5.25
N TYR A 323 26.37 18.17 -5.94
CA TYR A 323 25.04 17.57 -6.09
C TYR A 323 23.99 18.47 -6.77
N GLU A 324 24.40 19.46 -7.55
CA GLU A 324 23.49 20.23 -8.38
C GLU A 324 23.06 19.41 -9.59
N THR A 325 21.78 19.46 -9.94
CA THR A 325 21.23 18.78 -11.12
C THR A 325 21.69 19.48 -12.38
N LEU A 326 22.47 18.79 -13.20
CA LEU A 326 22.97 19.28 -14.49
C LEU A 326 22.12 18.81 -15.67
N GLY A 327 21.23 17.83 -15.45
CA GLY A 327 20.33 17.28 -16.45
C GLY A 327 19.90 15.85 -16.12
N GLY A 328 19.08 15.30 -16.99
CA GLY A 328 18.65 13.90 -16.95
C GLY A 328 18.39 13.39 -18.36
N ASP A 329 18.51 12.10 -18.57
CA ASP A 329 18.29 11.45 -19.86
C ASP A 329 17.84 10.01 -19.67
N TYR A 330 17.38 9.38 -20.76
CA TYR A 330 17.20 7.93 -20.80
C TYR A 330 18.39 7.30 -21.50
N ILE A 331 18.83 6.13 -21.03
CA ILE A 331 19.87 5.35 -21.68
C ILE A 331 19.31 4.78 -23.00
N ASN A 332 19.50 5.51 -24.10
CA ASN A 332 19.05 5.11 -25.43
C ASN A 332 20.09 4.29 -26.19
N ARG A 333 21.35 4.32 -25.72
CA ARG A 333 22.47 3.61 -26.34
C ARG A 333 23.50 3.27 -25.28
N ILE A 334 23.99 2.04 -25.30
CA ILE A 334 25.10 1.58 -24.46
C ILE A 334 26.30 1.30 -25.38
N GLU A 335 27.34 2.10 -25.21
CA GLU A 335 28.62 1.92 -25.90
C GLU A 335 29.69 1.50 -24.90
N LYS A 336 30.50 0.51 -25.29
CA LYS A 336 31.65 0.06 -24.51
C LYS A 336 32.91 0.40 -25.30
N LYS A 337 33.96 0.85 -24.58
CA LYS A 337 35.24 1.21 -25.19
C LYS A 337 35.78 0.04 -26.05
N ASN A 338 36.19 0.33 -27.30
CA ASN A 338 36.73 -0.63 -28.25
C ASN A 338 35.77 -1.74 -28.71
N LYS A 339 34.45 -1.62 -28.52
CA LYS A 339 33.44 -2.53 -29.05
C LYS A 339 32.48 -1.77 -29.97
N ARG A 340 32.30 -2.24 -31.22
CA ARG A 340 31.38 -1.62 -32.19
C ARG A 340 29.93 -2.12 -32.09
N GLU A 341 29.69 -3.11 -31.24
CA GLU A 341 28.36 -3.73 -31.08
C GLU A 341 27.45 -2.85 -30.24
N LYS A 342 26.14 -2.92 -30.51
CA LYS A 342 25.08 -2.30 -29.71
C LYS A 342 24.69 -3.23 -28.57
N PHE A 343 24.84 -2.79 -27.35
CA PHE A 343 24.48 -3.53 -26.14
C PHE A 343 23.09 -3.09 -25.67
N LYS A 344 22.26 -4.04 -25.24
CA LYS A 344 20.98 -3.74 -24.56
C LYS A 344 21.15 -3.54 -23.06
N THR A 345 22.19 -4.15 -22.48
CA THR A 345 22.50 -4.12 -21.05
C THR A 345 23.99 -3.96 -20.82
N ALA A 346 24.35 -3.40 -19.67
CA ALA A 346 25.73 -3.43 -19.17
C ALA A 346 25.71 -3.75 -17.67
N GLN A 347 26.70 -4.53 -17.24
CA GLN A 347 26.78 -5.07 -15.89
C GLN A 347 27.65 -4.19 -14.98
N LYS A 348 27.41 -4.30 -13.69
CA LYS A 348 28.29 -3.73 -12.66
C LYS A 348 29.75 -4.12 -12.94
N GLY A 349 30.66 -3.16 -12.80
CA GLY A 349 32.11 -3.30 -13.09
C GLY A 349 32.47 -3.04 -14.56
N GLU A 350 31.52 -2.93 -15.47
CA GLU A 350 31.81 -2.56 -16.85
C GLU A 350 31.94 -1.03 -17.02
N LYS A 351 32.68 -0.61 -18.04
CA LYS A 351 32.80 0.80 -18.43
C LYS A 351 31.91 1.07 -19.65
N ILE A 352 31.05 2.07 -19.53
CA ILE A 352 30.20 2.55 -20.64
C ILE A 352 30.52 4.00 -20.98
N ILE A 353 30.15 4.43 -22.18
CA ILE A 353 30.30 5.81 -22.64
C ILE A 353 28.95 6.50 -22.64
N LEU A 354 28.82 7.58 -21.88
CA LEU A 354 27.65 8.46 -21.85
C LEU A 354 27.88 9.65 -22.79
N ILE A 355 27.39 9.53 -24.03
CA ILE A 355 27.68 10.52 -25.10
C ILE A 355 27.11 11.91 -24.75
N ASN A 356 25.91 11.95 -24.17
CA ASN A 356 25.14 13.16 -23.88
C ASN A 356 25.41 13.74 -22.48
N ALA A 357 26.39 13.20 -21.74
CA ALA A 357 26.66 13.70 -20.40
C ALA A 357 27.06 15.19 -20.44
N PRO A 358 26.39 16.07 -19.67
CA PRO A 358 26.74 17.50 -19.57
C PRO A 358 28.16 17.71 -19.07
N LYS A 359 28.73 18.90 -19.35
CA LYS A 359 30.01 19.28 -18.73
C LYS A 359 29.85 19.47 -17.22
N GLY A 360 30.86 19.07 -16.44
CA GLY A 360 30.86 19.23 -14.98
C GLY A 360 30.15 18.11 -14.20
N VAL A 361 29.64 17.09 -14.88
CA VAL A 361 29.06 15.92 -14.19
C VAL A 361 30.14 15.19 -13.39
N LYS A 362 29.81 14.85 -12.15
CA LYS A 362 30.64 14.04 -11.26
C LYS A 362 29.96 12.72 -10.93
N TYR A 363 28.67 12.76 -10.58
CA TYR A 363 27.91 11.60 -10.16
C TYR A 363 26.77 11.32 -11.14
N VAL A 364 26.52 10.03 -11.40
CA VAL A 364 25.40 9.58 -12.21
C VAL A 364 24.54 8.63 -11.37
N PHE A 365 23.23 8.90 -11.34
CA PHE A 365 22.26 8.10 -10.60
C PHE A 365 21.22 7.57 -11.55
N LYS A 366 20.70 6.37 -11.28
CA LYS A 366 19.55 5.76 -11.97
C LYS A 366 18.28 6.07 -11.16
N ASN A 367 17.47 7.00 -11.65
CA ASN A 367 16.23 7.43 -11.01
C ASN A 367 14.96 6.79 -11.60
N TYR A 368 15.11 5.98 -12.64
CA TYR A 368 14.07 5.13 -13.20
C TYR A 368 14.70 3.81 -13.67
N ASP A 369 14.29 2.71 -13.08
CA ASP A 369 14.73 1.36 -13.43
C ASP A 369 13.66 0.72 -14.34
N LYS A 370 13.97 0.61 -15.65
CA LYS A 370 13.04 0.11 -16.62
C LYS A 370 12.62 -1.34 -16.34
N ASN A 371 13.58 -2.20 -16.00
CA ASN A 371 13.30 -3.61 -15.75
C ASN A 371 12.33 -3.80 -14.56
N VAL A 372 12.56 -3.07 -13.47
CA VAL A 372 11.70 -3.12 -12.29
C VAL A 372 10.30 -2.60 -12.61
N ASN A 373 10.21 -1.48 -13.35
CA ASN A 373 8.91 -0.91 -13.71
C ASN A 373 8.14 -1.81 -14.69
N ASP A 374 8.79 -2.38 -15.70
CA ASP A 374 8.15 -3.29 -16.65
C ASP A 374 7.65 -4.58 -15.96
N ASP A 375 8.42 -5.15 -15.03
CA ASP A 375 8.01 -6.30 -14.21
C ASP A 375 6.74 -5.98 -13.39
N ILE A 376 6.72 -4.83 -12.72
CA ILE A 376 5.56 -4.40 -11.91
C ILE A 376 4.35 -4.13 -12.81
N GLU A 377 4.51 -3.44 -13.93
CA GLU A 377 3.42 -3.18 -14.89
C GLU A 377 2.83 -4.49 -15.43
N SER A 378 3.68 -5.49 -15.70
CA SER A 378 3.22 -6.83 -16.09
C SER A 378 2.40 -7.50 -14.98
N LYS A 379 2.84 -7.40 -13.74
CA LYS A 379 2.13 -7.95 -12.57
C LYS A 379 0.80 -7.25 -12.34
N LEU A 380 0.77 -5.92 -12.48
CA LEU A 380 -0.47 -5.14 -12.34
C LEU A 380 -1.56 -5.53 -13.35
N LYS A 381 -1.17 -5.95 -14.56
CA LYS A 381 -2.12 -6.43 -15.58
C LYS A 381 -2.69 -7.81 -15.26
N ASN A 382 -1.91 -8.67 -14.61
CA ASN A 382 -2.20 -10.10 -14.46
C ASN A 382 -2.62 -10.52 -13.04
N SER A 383 -2.56 -9.61 -12.05
CA SER A 383 -2.81 -9.94 -10.66
C SER A 383 -4.09 -9.30 -10.14
N GLY A 384 -4.87 -10.09 -9.45
CA GLY A 384 -5.94 -9.62 -8.58
C GLY A 384 -5.93 -10.43 -7.29
N LYS A 385 -5.98 -9.75 -6.14
CA LYS A 385 -6.20 -10.43 -4.85
C LYS A 385 -7.52 -11.18 -4.94
N LYS A 386 -7.49 -12.50 -4.71
CA LYS A 386 -8.69 -13.33 -4.68
C LYS A 386 -9.09 -13.64 -3.24
N LYS A 387 -10.39 -13.63 -2.97
CA LYS A 387 -10.94 -13.95 -1.67
C LYS A 387 -11.22 -15.44 -1.56
N GLU A 388 -10.79 -16.07 -0.48
CA GLU A 388 -11.03 -17.49 -0.24
C GLU A 388 -12.48 -17.74 0.11
N ILE A 389 -13.07 -18.79 -0.51
CA ILE A 389 -14.43 -19.24 -0.29
C ILE A 389 -14.50 -20.74 -0.05
N SER A 390 -15.54 -21.20 0.61
CA SER A 390 -15.89 -22.62 0.73
C SER A 390 -17.12 -22.91 -0.11
N LEU A 391 -17.10 -24.05 -0.81
CA LEU A 391 -18.23 -24.55 -1.59
C LEU A 391 -18.80 -25.85 -0.97
N GLU A 392 -20.10 -26.02 -1.06
CA GLU A 392 -20.82 -27.24 -0.73
C GLU A 392 -21.77 -27.59 -1.86
N PHE A 393 -21.60 -28.77 -2.44
CA PHE A 393 -22.47 -29.32 -3.48
C PHE A 393 -23.24 -30.55 -3.00
N ILE A 394 -24.55 -30.58 -3.25
CA ILE A 394 -25.43 -31.69 -2.90
C ILE A 394 -26.15 -32.12 -4.17
N GLY A 395 -26.01 -33.39 -4.55
CA GLY A 395 -26.67 -33.99 -5.71
C GLY A 395 -27.22 -35.36 -5.36
N LYS A 396 -28.54 -35.46 -5.15
CA LYS A 396 -29.25 -36.69 -4.87
C LYS A 396 -30.18 -37.08 -6.03
N GLU A 397 -30.26 -38.36 -6.32
CA GLU A 397 -31.15 -38.89 -7.38
C GLU A 397 -32.59 -38.42 -7.17
N GLY A 398 -33.20 -37.88 -8.22
CA GLY A 398 -34.59 -37.36 -8.20
C GLY A 398 -34.78 -35.99 -7.56
N GLU A 399 -33.74 -35.41 -6.91
CA GLU A 399 -33.78 -34.06 -6.31
C GLU A 399 -33.06 -33.04 -7.20
N LEU A 400 -33.41 -31.75 -7.05
CA LEU A 400 -32.64 -30.66 -7.69
C LEU A 400 -31.28 -30.55 -7.03
N PRO A 401 -30.19 -30.48 -7.81
CA PRO A 401 -28.85 -30.28 -7.24
C PRO A 401 -28.73 -28.89 -6.59
N ILE A 402 -28.04 -28.82 -5.47
CA ILE A 402 -27.85 -27.58 -4.68
C ILE A 402 -26.37 -27.25 -4.63
N LEU A 403 -26.03 -25.99 -4.90
CA LEU A 403 -24.67 -25.47 -4.69
C LEU A 403 -24.76 -24.28 -3.75
N LYS A 404 -23.99 -24.36 -2.66
CA LYS A 404 -23.79 -23.28 -1.68
C LYS A 404 -22.37 -22.75 -1.76
N ALA A 405 -22.23 -21.43 -1.66
CA ALA A 405 -20.95 -20.77 -1.52
C ALA A 405 -20.94 -19.91 -0.26
N CYS A 406 -19.86 -19.96 0.49
CA CYS A 406 -19.70 -19.20 1.73
C CYS A 406 -18.38 -18.43 1.73
N VAL A 407 -18.43 -17.22 2.28
CA VAL A 407 -17.27 -16.35 2.47
C VAL A 407 -17.39 -15.64 3.82
N VAL A 408 -16.25 -15.28 4.43
CA VAL A 408 -16.22 -14.38 5.58
C VAL A 408 -15.91 -12.97 5.07
N ASN A 409 -16.79 -11.99 5.39
CA ASN A 409 -16.57 -10.61 5.00
C ASN A 409 -15.47 -9.93 5.86
N ASN A 410 -15.20 -8.66 5.61
CA ASN A 410 -14.18 -7.91 6.32
C ASN A 410 -14.52 -7.59 7.79
N ARG A 411 -15.79 -7.78 8.18
CA ARG A 411 -16.30 -7.63 9.56
C ARG A 411 -16.30 -8.95 10.34
N GLY A 412 -15.88 -10.06 9.71
CA GLY A 412 -15.91 -11.39 10.31
C GLY A 412 -17.24 -12.11 10.19
N GLU A 413 -18.21 -11.58 9.46
CA GLU A 413 -19.53 -12.15 9.27
C GLU A 413 -19.51 -13.17 8.11
N LYS A 414 -20.21 -14.30 8.30
CA LYS A 414 -20.36 -15.34 7.29
C LYS A 414 -21.48 -14.97 6.32
N ILE A 415 -21.11 -14.68 5.08
CA ILE A 415 -22.03 -14.43 3.97
C ILE A 415 -22.16 -15.71 3.14
N SER A 416 -23.39 -16.05 2.74
CA SER A 416 -23.65 -17.23 1.93
C SER A 416 -24.62 -16.95 0.78
N ALA A 417 -24.39 -17.66 -0.32
CA ALA A 417 -25.29 -17.76 -1.45
C ALA A 417 -25.60 -19.23 -1.74
N GLU A 418 -26.83 -19.52 -2.13
CA GLU A 418 -27.30 -20.84 -2.51
C GLU A 418 -28.05 -20.74 -3.82
N ILE A 419 -27.85 -21.72 -4.69
CA ILE A 419 -28.65 -21.91 -5.90
C ILE A 419 -29.07 -23.37 -6.04
N LYS A 420 -30.17 -23.58 -6.76
CA LYS A 420 -30.64 -24.90 -7.14
C LYS A 420 -30.53 -25.05 -8.65
N GLY A 421 -30.18 -26.24 -9.12
CA GLY A 421 -30.22 -26.55 -10.54
C GLY A 421 -31.65 -26.55 -11.07
N GLU A 422 -31.78 -26.47 -12.39
CA GLU A 422 -33.08 -26.41 -13.06
C GLU A 422 -33.79 -27.78 -13.18
N ASN A 423 -33.00 -28.85 -13.28
CA ASN A 423 -33.49 -30.21 -13.48
C ASN A 423 -33.08 -31.14 -12.34
N PRO A 424 -33.92 -32.12 -11.95
CA PRO A 424 -33.53 -33.15 -11.00
C PRO A 424 -32.32 -33.96 -11.49
N VAL A 425 -31.52 -34.43 -10.53
CA VAL A 425 -30.41 -35.31 -10.80
C VAL A 425 -30.88 -36.66 -11.27
N GLU A 426 -30.42 -37.11 -12.42
CA GLU A 426 -30.81 -38.40 -12.99
C GLU A 426 -29.81 -39.50 -12.63
N LYS A 427 -30.23 -40.76 -12.76
CA LYS A 427 -29.33 -41.91 -12.66
C LYS A 427 -28.48 -42.04 -13.90
N ALA A 428 -27.21 -42.34 -13.77
CA ALA A 428 -26.30 -42.50 -14.90
C ALA A 428 -26.60 -43.82 -15.65
N ALA A 429 -26.71 -43.73 -16.96
CA ALA A 429 -26.94 -44.91 -17.82
C ALA A 429 -25.70 -45.81 -17.99
N LYS A 430 -24.49 -45.25 -17.82
CA LYS A 430 -23.21 -45.98 -17.93
C LYS A 430 -22.27 -45.72 -16.77
N ARG A 431 -21.60 -44.55 -16.74
CA ARG A 431 -20.64 -44.16 -15.69
C ARG A 431 -21.16 -42.95 -14.95
N GLY A 432 -21.28 -43.08 -13.64
CA GLY A 432 -21.71 -41.97 -12.78
C GLY A 432 -20.67 -40.86 -12.62
N ALA A 433 -21.15 -39.73 -12.13
CA ALA A 433 -20.28 -38.59 -11.78
C ALA A 433 -19.38 -38.97 -10.60
N GLU A 434 -18.09 -38.62 -10.69
CA GLU A 434 -17.08 -38.82 -9.65
C GLU A 434 -16.92 -37.53 -8.84
N LYS A 435 -16.77 -37.64 -7.53
CA LYS A 435 -16.62 -36.48 -6.62
C LYS A 435 -15.43 -35.61 -7.00
N GLU A 436 -14.33 -36.23 -7.37
CA GLU A 436 -13.08 -35.56 -7.73
C GLU A 436 -13.26 -34.65 -8.96
N ASN A 437 -14.00 -35.13 -9.98
CA ASN A 437 -14.32 -34.35 -11.19
C ASN A 437 -15.25 -33.17 -10.88
N ILE A 438 -16.21 -33.34 -9.96
CA ILE A 438 -17.10 -32.27 -9.52
C ILE A 438 -16.30 -31.20 -8.77
N ILE A 439 -15.44 -31.59 -7.83
CA ILE A 439 -14.56 -30.70 -7.07
C ILE A 439 -13.67 -29.89 -8.03
N GLU A 440 -13.02 -30.56 -8.99
CA GLU A 440 -12.21 -29.88 -10.00
C GLU A 440 -12.99 -28.81 -10.76
N LYS A 441 -14.16 -29.16 -11.28
CA LYS A 441 -14.97 -28.23 -12.08
C LYS A 441 -15.60 -27.10 -11.28
N LEU A 442 -15.94 -27.30 -10.04
CA LEU A 442 -16.43 -26.26 -9.16
C LEU A 442 -15.29 -25.34 -8.66
N SER A 443 -14.08 -25.85 -8.56
CA SER A 443 -12.89 -25.08 -8.12
C SER A 443 -12.29 -24.20 -9.23
N GLU A 444 -12.65 -24.38 -10.49
CA GLU A 444 -12.21 -23.57 -11.62
C GLU A 444 -12.85 -22.16 -11.62
N THR A 445 -12.52 -21.30 -10.69
CA THR A 445 -13.15 -19.96 -10.54
C THR A 445 -12.74 -18.94 -11.61
N GLY A 446 -11.75 -19.25 -12.47
CA GLY A 446 -11.32 -18.40 -13.57
C GLY A 446 -10.88 -17.00 -13.13
N GLU A 447 -11.37 -15.97 -13.81
CA GLU A 447 -11.08 -14.56 -13.54
C GLU A 447 -11.95 -13.93 -12.43
N THR A 448 -12.79 -14.72 -11.75
CA THR A 448 -13.61 -14.20 -10.65
C THR A 448 -12.72 -13.73 -9.47
N VAL A 449 -13.29 -12.90 -8.61
CA VAL A 449 -12.63 -12.42 -7.37
C VAL A 449 -12.45 -13.50 -6.32
N PHE A 450 -12.86 -14.73 -6.57
CA PHE A 450 -12.87 -15.83 -5.62
C PHE A 450 -11.81 -16.89 -5.94
N LYS A 451 -11.33 -17.54 -4.88
CA LYS A 451 -10.50 -18.75 -4.93
C LYS A 451 -11.13 -19.77 -3.98
N VAL A 452 -11.41 -20.95 -4.48
CA VAL A 452 -11.95 -22.04 -3.64
C VAL A 452 -10.85 -22.55 -2.73
N LYS A 453 -11.11 -22.52 -1.43
CA LYS A 453 -10.26 -23.09 -0.39
C LYS A 453 -10.69 -24.51 -0.08
N ASP A 454 -11.99 -24.72 0.15
CA ASP A 454 -12.59 -26.01 0.49
C ASP A 454 -13.81 -26.25 -0.41
N CYS A 455 -13.97 -27.48 -0.91
CA CYS A 455 -15.12 -27.89 -1.70
C CYS A 455 -15.63 -29.25 -1.22
N ASN A 456 -16.76 -29.26 -0.53
CA ASN A 456 -17.41 -30.48 -0.04
C ASN A 456 -18.47 -30.94 -1.03
N VAL A 457 -18.43 -32.23 -1.42
CA VAL A 457 -19.35 -32.82 -2.40
C VAL A 457 -20.07 -34.02 -1.79
N TYR A 458 -21.39 -33.91 -1.72
CA TYR A 458 -22.30 -34.95 -1.23
C TYR A 458 -23.19 -35.41 -2.38
N ILE A 459 -22.93 -36.60 -2.91
CA ILE A 459 -23.64 -37.16 -4.05
C ILE A 459 -24.03 -38.63 -3.81
N ASP A 460 -25.13 -39.05 -4.37
CA ASP A 460 -25.50 -40.47 -4.44
C ASP A 460 -24.61 -41.24 -5.45
N ASN A 461 -24.57 -42.53 -5.30
CA ASN A 461 -23.81 -43.36 -6.22
C ASN A 461 -24.47 -43.41 -7.60
N ASN A 462 -23.66 -43.39 -8.64
CA ASN A 462 -24.07 -43.57 -10.02
C ASN A 462 -25.10 -42.56 -10.56
N ILE A 463 -24.96 -41.28 -10.18
CA ILE A 463 -25.75 -40.18 -10.70
C ILE A 463 -25.16 -39.57 -11.97
N PHE A 464 -26.00 -38.99 -12.81
CA PHE A 464 -25.63 -38.25 -13.99
C PHE A 464 -25.68 -36.72 -13.71
N LEU A 465 -24.56 -36.05 -13.93
CA LEU A 465 -24.41 -34.60 -13.74
C LEU A 465 -23.65 -34.02 -14.94
N PRO A 466 -24.34 -33.30 -15.84
CA PRO A 466 -23.71 -32.63 -16.97
C PRO A 466 -22.71 -31.58 -16.49
N LEU A 467 -21.51 -31.53 -17.05
CA LEU A 467 -20.49 -30.51 -16.72
C LEU A 467 -20.96 -29.08 -17.00
N SER A 468 -21.88 -28.90 -17.98
CA SER A 468 -22.51 -27.62 -18.28
C SER A 468 -23.35 -27.10 -17.11
N VAL A 469 -24.09 -27.98 -16.45
CA VAL A 469 -24.92 -27.66 -15.26
C VAL A 469 -24.01 -27.20 -14.12
N LEU A 470 -22.93 -27.94 -13.81
CA LEU A 470 -21.97 -27.57 -12.76
C LEU A 470 -21.32 -26.20 -13.05
N LYS A 471 -20.94 -25.94 -14.31
CA LYS A 471 -20.35 -24.66 -14.70
C LYS A 471 -21.33 -23.50 -14.57
N GLN A 472 -22.60 -23.70 -14.94
CA GLN A 472 -23.66 -22.68 -14.79
C GLN A 472 -23.92 -22.40 -13.32
N MET A 473 -24.19 -23.44 -12.52
CA MET A 473 -24.42 -23.32 -11.08
C MET A 473 -23.26 -22.59 -10.38
N ARG A 474 -22.00 -22.90 -10.73
CA ARG A 474 -20.84 -22.20 -10.21
C ARG A 474 -20.87 -20.71 -10.54
N ARG A 475 -21.13 -20.33 -11.80
CA ARG A 475 -21.21 -18.92 -12.21
C ARG A 475 -22.28 -18.17 -11.41
N ASP A 476 -23.47 -18.75 -11.30
CA ASP A 476 -24.62 -18.10 -10.66
C ASP A 476 -24.42 -17.95 -9.15
N VAL A 477 -23.88 -18.98 -8.47
CA VAL A 477 -23.64 -18.89 -7.03
C VAL A 477 -22.52 -17.89 -6.70
N LEU A 478 -21.47 -17.82 -7.51
CA LEU A 478 -20.37 -16.87 -7.31
C LEU A 478 -20.83 -15.43 -7.56
N GLU A 479 -21.65 -15.18 -8.58
CA GLU A 479 -22.22 -13.85 -8.83
C GLU A 479 -23.18 -13.42 -7.71
N ASN A 480 -24.06 -14.32 -7.25
CA ASN A 480 -24.94 -14.06 -6.12
C ASN A 480 -24.16 -13.79 -4.83
N LEU A 481 -23.06 -14.52 -4.62
CA LEU A 481 -22.18 -14.29 -3.47
C LEU A 481 -21.48 -12.94 -3.56
N ARG A 482 -21.01 -12.53 -4.76
CA ARG A 482 -20.39 -11.23 -5.02
C ARG A 482 -21.33 -10.09 -4.69
N ILE A 483 -22.57 -10.15 -5.19
CA ILE A 483 -23.59 -9.13 -4.93
C ILE A 483 -23.90 -8.99 -3.44
N LYS A 484 -23.95 -10.10 -2.70
CA LYS A 484 -24.19 -10.07 -1.25
C LYS A 484 -22.98 -9.56 -0.45
N LEU A 485 -21.78 -9.72 -0.96
CA LEU A 485 -20.56 -9.32 -0.29
C LEU A 485 -20.35 -7.80 -0.33
N VAL A 486 -20.85 -7.13 -1.36
CA VAL A 486 -20.74 -5.69 -1.58
C VAL A 486 -21.89 -4.90 -0.92
N LYS A 487 -23.03 -5.57 -0.68
CA LYS A 487 -24.17 -5.00 0.09
C LYS A 487 -23.93 -5.05 1.59
#